data_be97fd4f06cd3a7f60963ddaa8d3c10a
#
_entry.id   be97fd4f06cd3a7f60963ddaa8d3c10a
#
_cell.length_a   1.000
_cell.length_b   1.000
_cell.length_c   1.000
_cell.angle_alpha   90.00
_cell.angle_beta   90.00
_cell.angle_gamma   90.00
#
_symmetry.space_group_name_H-M   'P 1'
#
loop_
_entity.id
_entity.type
_entity.pdbx_description
1 polymer ?
#
loop_
_entity_poly.entity_id
_entity_poly.type
_entity_poly.pdbx_seq_one_letter_code
_entity_poly.pdbx_strand_id
1 'polypeptide(L)'
;MIEINHLVKKYGSHVAVDDLSLTVEPGKIYGFLGPNGAGKSTTMNIITGYLAATSGEVKINGFDVLKQPEEAKKCVGYLPELPPLYMDMTVKEYLDFVAELKKLEKSLRAGYVKEAMKITKTEEVSGRLIRNLSKGYRQRGGFAQAVLGYPEILILDEPTVGLDPKQIIEIRDLIKELGKKHTIILSSHILSEISAVCDHVFIISHGKLVASDSTENLLERMTGAQEIELLVKAEEDTAETAIREVAQVERCEKTESKEDGAVQLLVTAKKDADVREAIYHTCVEHHMPILEMKAASKSLEDVFLELTSQEGGTK
;
A
#
# COMPACT_ATOMS: atom_id res chain seq x y z
N MET A 1 -14.64 -12.25 -4.75
CA MET A 1 -13.77 -12.89 -3.72
C MET A 1 -12.55 -13.48 -4.40
N ILE A 2 -11.35 -13.31 -3.83
CA ILE A 2 -10.13 -14.03 -4.25
C ILE A 2 -9.66 -14.88 -3.08
N GLU A 3 -9.31 -16.13 -3.37
CA GLU A 3 -8.77 -17.10 -2.40
C GLU A 3 -7.41 -17.58 -2.92
N ILE A 4 -6.40 -17.41 -2.10
CA ILE A 4 -5.04 -17.90 -2.36
C ILE A 4 -4.70 -18.91 -1.27
N ASN A 5 -4.36 -20.14 -1.67
CA ASN A 5 -4.09 -21.24 -0.76
C ASN A 5 -2.72 -21.85 -1.07
N HIS A 6 -1.80 -21.74 -0.10
CA HIS A 6 -0.47 -22.34 -0.13
C HIS A 6 0.30 -22.05 -1.42
N LEU A 7 0.21 -20.79 -1.89
CA LEU A 7 0.81 -20.37 -3.15
C LEU A 7 2.33 -20.34 -3.05
N VAL A 8 2.98 -21.05 -3.97
CA VAL A 8 4.45 -21.06 -4.11
C VAL A 8 4.83 -20.73 -5.55
N LYS A 9 5.84 -19.87 -5.71
CA LYS A 9 6.47 -19.58 -7.00
C LYS A 9 7.98 -19.63 -6.88
N LYS A 10 8.60 -20.50 -7.68
CA LYS A 10 10.06 -20.65 -7.78
C LYS A 10 10.54 -20.29 -9.17
N TYR A 11 11.68 -19.62 -9.24
CA TYR A 11 12.46 -19.36 -10.45
C TYR A 11 13.83 -20.01 -10.27
N GLY A 12 13.98 -21.23 -10.74
CA GLY A 12 15.17 -22.05 -10.43
C GLY A 12 15.30 -22.28 -8.93
N SER A 13 16.39 -21.83 -8.33
CA SER A 13 16.63 -21.90 -6.88
C SER A 13 15.99 -20.75 -6.08
N HIS A 14 15.59 -19.66 -6.74
CA HIS A 14 14.98 -18.50 -6.07
C HIS A 14 13.49 -18.72 -5.80
N VAL A 15 13.08 -18.60 -4.54
CA VAL A 15 11.68 -18.67 -4.13
C VAL A 15 11.13 -17.26 -4.06
N ALA A 16 10.29 -16.88 -5.02
CA ALA A 16 9.72 -15.54 -5.11
C ALA A 16 8.40 -15.40 -4.32
N VAL A 17 7.65 -16.49 -4.15
CA VAL A 17 6.47 -16.58 -3.27
C VAL A 17 6.59 -17.91 -2.52
N ASP A 18 6.45 -17.86 -1.20
CA ASP A 18 6.71 -18.99 -0.30
C ASP A 18 5.52 -19.19 0.65
N ASP A 19 4.68 -20.17 0.32
CA ASP A 19 3.51 -20.60 1.11
C ASP A 19 2.50 -19.47 1.44
N LEU A 20 2.22 -18.60 0.46
CA LEU A 20 1.31 -17.47 0.64
C LEU A 20 -0.15 -17.95 0.66
N SER A 21 -0.85 -17.67 1.77
CA SER A 21 -2.29 -17.94 1.91
C SER A 21 -3.00 -16.68 2.40
N LEU A 22 -4.05 -16.25 1.68
CA LEU A 22 -4.88 -15.10 2.05
C LEU A 22 -6.22 -15.11 1.31
N THR A 23 -7.16 -14.34 1.84
CA THR A 23 -8.48 -14.14 1.24
C THR A 23 -8.78 -12.66 1.06
N VAL A 24 -9.32 -12.30 -0.10
CA VAL A 24 -9.81 -10.95 -0.44
C VAL A 24 -11.32 -11.00 -0.52
N GLU A 25 -11.98 -10.35 0.42
CA GLU A 25 -13.44 -10.25 0.44
C GLU A 25 -13.96 -9.18 -0.51
N PRO A 26 -15.19 -9.29 -1.03
CA PRO A 26 -15.78 -8.28 -1.88
C PRO A 26 -15.98 -6.92 -1.20
N GLY A 27 -15.91 -5.85 -1.99
CA GLY A 27 -16.34 -4.51 -1.58
C GLY A 27 -15.35 -3.69 -0.73
N LYS A 28 -14.08 -4.13 -0.67
CA LYS A 28 -13.01 -3.42 0.04
C LYS A 28 -11.83 -3.13 -0.87
N ILE A 29 -10.99 -2.20 -0.46
CA ILE A 29 -9.70 -1.89 -1.10
C ILE A 29 -8.59 -2.52 -0.26
N TYR A 30 -7.85 -3.45 -0.85
CA TYR A 30 -6.75 -4.16 -0.23
C TYR A 30 -5.40 -3.65 -0.73
N GLY A 31 -4.48 -3.38 0.19
CA GLY A 31 -3.11 -3.03 -0.10
C GLY A 31 -2.17 -4.24 0.00
N PHE A 32 -1.37 -4.46 -1.03
CA PHE A 32 -0.21 -5.36 -0.98
C PHE A 32 1.04 -4.54 -0.77
N LEU A 33 1.52 -4.48 0.47
CA LEU A 33 2.68 -3.70 0.87
C LEU A 33 3.91 -4.59 1.01
N GLY A 34 5.05 -4.15 0.53
CA GLY A 34 6.31 -4.87 0.70
C GLY A 34 7.45 -4.21 -0.08
N PRO A 35 8.71 -4.47 0.30
CA PRO A 35 9.86 -3.95 -0.43
C PRO A 35 9.93 -4.50 -1.87
N ASN A 36 10.79 -3.91 -2.68
CA ASN A 36 11.07 -4.45 -4.00
C ASN A 36 11.65 -5.86 -3.89
N GLY A 37 11.16 -6.78 -4.72
CA GLY A 37 11.54 -8.20 -4.64
C GLY A 37 10.78 -9.03 -3.59
N ALA A 38 9.85 -8.45 -2.82
CA ALA A 38 9.05 -9.18 -1.83
C ALA A 38 8.07 -10.21 -2.40
N GLY A 39 7.86 -10.24 -3.73
CA GLY A 39 6.93 -11.17 -4.38
C GLY A 39 5.59 -10.55 -4.81
N LYS A 40 5.37 -9.24 -4.61
CA LYS A 40 4.10 -8.55 -4.92
C LYS A 40 3.65 -8.75 -6.38
N SER A 41 4.43 -8.27 -7.35
CA SER A 41 4.09 -8.38 -8.77
C SER A 41 4.05 -9.83 -9.26
N THR A 42 4.86 -10.72 -8.69
CA THR A 42 4.78 -12.16 -8.96
C THR A 42 3.42 -12.70 -8.56
N THR A 43 2.93 -12.35 -7.36
CA THR A 43 1.62 -12.76 -6.86
C THR A 43 0.50 -12.18 -7.73
N MET A 44 0.56 -10.88 -8.09
CA MET A 44 -0.43 -10.24 -8.98
C MET A 44 -0.48 -10.93 -10.36
N ASN A 45 0.68 -11.26 -10.93
CA ASN A 45 0.77 -11.97 -12.21
C ASN A 45 0.19 -13.39 -12.14
N ILE A 46 0.27 -14.06 -10.99
CA ILE A 46 -0.36 -15.38 -10.82
C ILE A 46 -1.89 -15.22 -10.69
N ILE A 47 -2.37 -14.28 -9.88
CA ILE A 47 -3.81 -14.03 -9.72
C ILE A 47 -4.46 -13.68 -11.06
N THR A 48 -3.78 -12.87 -11.90
CA THR A 48 -4.30 -12.47 -13.22
C THR A 48 -4.17 -13.56 -14.29
N GLY A 49 -3.57 -14.70 -13.94
CA GLY A 49 -3.35 -15.81 -14.87
C GLY A 49 -2.31 -15.51 -15.97
N TYR A 50 -1.45 -14.51 -15.76
CA TYR A 50 -0.30 -14.23 -16.63
C TYR A 50 0.86 -15.17 -16.36
N LEU A 51 1.01 -15.63 -15.12
CA LEU A 51 2.07 -16.51 -14.67
C LEU A 51 1.48 -17.72 -13.94
N ALA A 52 1.96 -18.92 -14.25
CA ALA A 52 1.58 -20.12 -13.50
C ALA A 52 2.33 -20.21 -12.17
N ALA A 53 1.64 -20.65 -11.11
CA ALA A 53 2.25 -21.01 -9.83
C ALA A 53 3.15 -22.26 -9.98
N THR A 54 4.10 -22.45 -9.07
CA THR A 54 4.83 -23.72 -8.93
C THR A 54 3.99 -24.75 -8.18
N SER A 55 3.26 -24.31 -7.13
CA SER A 55 2.28 -25.09 -6.39
C SER A 55 1.28 -24.16 -5.68
N GLY A 56 0.25 -24.73 -5.08
CA GLY A 56 -0.84 -23.97 -4.48
C GLY A 56 -1.98 -23.72 -5.46
N GLU A 57 -3.00 -23.01 -4.99
CA GLU A 57 -4.23 -22.75 -5.73
C GLU A 57 -4.64 -21.29 -5.60
N VAL A 58 -5.13 -20.70 -6.69
CA VAL A 58 -5.76 -19.37 -6.70
C VAL A 58 -7.15 -19.49 -7.33
N LYS A 59 -8.15 -19.00 -6.62
CA LYS A 59 -9.53 -18.90 -7.11
C LYS A 59 -10.02 -17.47 -7.13
N ILE A 60 -10.77 -17.12 -8.17
CA ILE A 60 -11.45 -15.83 -8.33
C ILE A 60 -12.95 -16.12 -8.50
N ASN A 61 -13.75 -15.66 -7.55
CA ASN A 61 -15.19 -15.95 -7.50
C ASN A 61 -15.50 -17.46 -7.65
N GLY A 62 -14.65 -18.31 -7.05
CA GLY A 62 -14.76 -19.78 -7.13
C GLY A 62 -14.13 -20.41 -8.39
N PHE A 63 -13.73 -19.62 -9.40
CA PHE A 63 -13.06 -20.12 -10.59
C PHE A 63 -11.56 -20.27 -10.36
N ASP A 64 -11.03 -21.45 -10.53
CA ASP A 64 -9.59 -21.74 -10.47
C ASP A 64 -8.88 -21.08 -11.68
N VAL A 65 -7.90 -20.22 -11.42
CA VAL A 65 -7.22 -19.44 -12.47
C VAL A 65 -6.46 -20.28 -13.49
N LEU A 66 -6.08 -21.52 -13.15
CA LEU A 66 -5.40 -22.45 -14.06
C LEU A 66 -6.37 -23.35 -14.81
N LYS A 67 -7.44 -23.82 -14.13
CA LYS A 67 -8.41 -24.77 -14.71
C LYS A 67 -9.52 -24.09 -15.48
N GLN A 68 -9.91 -22.86 -15.06
CA GLN A 68 -11.01 -22.07 -15.61
C GLN A 68 -10.55 -20.64 -15.92
N PRO A 69 -9.47 -20.45 -16.75
CA PRO A 69 -8.85 -19.16 -16.95
C PRO A 69 -9.74 -18.13 -17.63
N GLU A 70 -10.64 -18.53 -18.52
CA GLU A 70 -11.53 -17.60 -19.23
C GLU A 70 -12.58 -17.01 -18.26
N GLU A 71 -13.15 -17.83 -17.38
CA GLU A 71 -14.12 -17.42 -16.37
C GLU A 71 -13.46 -16.52 -15.31
N ALA A 72 -12.29 -16.90 -14.80
CA ALA A 72 -11.54 -16.14 -13.84
C ALA A 72 -11.14 -14.75 -14.41
N LYS A 73 -10.66 -14.69 -15.66
CA LYS A 73 -10.26 -13.43 -16.32
C LYS A 73 -11.43 -12.48 -16.57
N LYS A 74 -12.64 -12.96 -16.76
CA LYS A 74 -13.84 -12.11 -16.91
C LYS A 74 -14.14 -11.32 -15.63
N CYS A 75 -13.78 -11.86 -14.47
CA CYS A 75 -14.02 -11.24 -13.18
C CYS A 75 -13.01 -10.13 -12.86
N VAL A 76 -11.90 -10.03 -13.60
CA VAL A 76 -10.74 -9.18 -13.24
C VAL A 76 -10.46 -8.12 -14.31
N GLY A 77 -10.23 -6.90 -13.85
CA GLY A 77 -9.52 -5.86 -14.60
C GLY A 77 -8.10 -5.71 -14.06
N TYR A 78 -7.12 -5.66 -14.94
CA TYR A 78 -5.72 -5.59 -14.54
C TYR A 78 -5.02 -4.36 -15.09
N LEU A 79 -4.36 -3.63 -14.23
CA LEU A 79 -3.41 -2.56 -14.54
C LEU A 79 -2.02 -2.99 -14.10
N PRO A 80 -1.13 -3.43 -14.98
CA PRO A 80 0.25 -3.69 -14.64
C PRO A 80 1.02 -2.39 -14.39
N GLU A 81 2.16 -2.45 -13.72
CA GLU A 81 3.06 -1.32 -13.45
C GLU A 81 3.38 -0.52 -14.72
N LEU A 82 3.65 -1.21 -15.83
CA LEU A 82 3.82 -0.64 -17.16
C LEU A 82 2.67 -1.07 -18.06
N PRO A 83 1.61 -0.24 -18.24
CA PRO A 83 0.49 -0.59 -19.09
C PRO A 83 0.92 -0.84 -20.54
N PRO A 84 0.54 -1.98 -21.15
CA PRO A 84 0.93 -2.34 -22.52
C PRO A 84 0.11 -1.60 -23.56
N LEU A 85 0.25 -0.26 -23.59
CA LEU A 85 -0.52 0.60 -24.48
C LEU A 85 0.04 0.59 -25.90
N TYR A 86 -0.84 0.54 -26.90
CA TYR A 86 -0.44 0.67 -28.31
C TYR A 86 -0.22 2.15 -28.66
N MET A 87 1.05 2.56 -28.75
CA MET A 87 1.46 3.95 -28.86
C MET A 87 0.99 4.66 -30.13
N ASP A 88 0.72 3.90 -31.21
CA ASP A 88 0.26 4.42 -32.50
C ASP A 88 -1.26 4.47 -32.64
N MET A 89 -1.99 4.08 -31.60
CA MET A 89 -3.45 4.23 -31.49
C MET A 89 -3.81 5.50 -30.73
N THR A 90 -4.98 6.06 -31.01
CA THR A 90 -5.64 7.03 -30.12
C THR A 90 -6.19 6.30 -28.89
N VAL A 91 -6.51 7.05 -27.83
CA VAL A 91 -7.11 6.46 -26.61
C VAL A 91 -8.40 5.71 -26.93
N LYS A 92 -9.24 6.32 -27.76
CA LYS A 92 -10.53 5.70 -28.16
C LYS A 92 -10.31 4.43 -28.98
N GLU A 93 -9.47 4.46 -30.01
CA GLU A 93 -9.16 3.28 -30.83
C GLU A 93 -8.61 2.13 -30.01
N TYR A 94 -7.71 2.44 -29.07
CA TYR A 94 -7.16 1.46 -28.15
C TYR A 94 -8.22 0.82 -27.25
N LEU A 95 -9.12 1.62 -26.67
CA LEU A 95 -10.19 1.09 -25.82
C LEU A 95 -11.24 0.30 -26.62
N ASP A 96 -11.56 0.72 -27.84
CA ASP A 96 -12.41 -0.05 -28.75
C ASP A 96 -11.79 -1.42 -29.08
N PHE A 97 -10.49 -1.45 -29.36
CA PHE A 97 -9.73 -2.68 -29.57
C PHE A 97 -9.73 -3.59 -28.32
N VAL A 98 -9.49 -3.03 -27.15
CA VAL A 98 -9.53 -3.80 -25.89
C VAL A 98 -10.94 -4.34 -25.62
N ALA A 99 -11.99 -3.58 -25.89
CA ALA A 99 -13.37 -4.04 -25.76
C ALA A 99 -13.66 -5.26 -26.65
N GLU A 100 -13.06 -5.28 -27.84
CA GLU A 100 -13.16 -6.42 -28.75
C GLU A 100 -12.38 -7.64 -28.24
N LEU A 101 -11.15 -7.46 -27.76
CA LEU A 101 -10.34 -8.52 -27.16
C LEU A 101 -11.00 -9.14 -25.93
N LYS A 102 -11.65 -8.33 -25.09
CA LYS A 102 -12.43 -8.80 -23.94
C LYS A 102 -13.74 -9.49 -24.35
N LYS A 103 -14.04 -9.60 -25.66
CA LYS A 103 -15.27 -10.21 -26.19
C LYS A 103 -16.54 -9.57 -25.62
N LEU A 104 -16.52 -8.25 -25.32
CA LEU A 104 -17.70 -7.53 -24.85
C LEU A 104 -18.77 -7.50 -25.94
N GLU A 105 -20.04 -7.51 -25.55
CA GLU A 105 -21.16 -7.49 -26.47
C GLU A 105 -21.09 -6.24 -27.38
N LYS A 106 -21.16 -6.45 -28.70
CA LYS A 106 -20.94 -5.40 -29.73
C LYS A 106 -21.86 -4.20 -29.55
N SER A 107 -23.10 -4.43 -29.16
CA SER A 107 -24.12 -3.40 -28.91
C SER A 107 -23.78 -2.50 -27.74
N LEU A 108 -23.04 -2.98 -26.75
CA LEU A 108 -22.71 -2.30 -25.50
C LEU A 108 -21.30 -1.69 -25.50
N ARG A 109 -20.40 -2.09 -26.42
CA ARG A 109 -18.99 -1.66 -26.44
C ARG A 109 -18.81 -0.15 -26.40
N ALA A 110 -19.55 0.58 -27.26
CA ALA A 110 -19.44 2.04 -27.31
C ALA A 110 -19.82 2.71 -25.98
N GLY A 111 -20.83 2.16 -25.28
CA GLY A 111 -21.23 2.60 -23.94
C GLY A 111 -20.14 2.37 -22.91
N TYR A 112 -19.57 1.16 -22.88
CA TYR A 112 -18.48 0.80 -21.95
C TYR A 112 -17.23 1.65 -22.18
N VAL A 113 -16.83 1.87 -23.44
CA VAL A 113 -15.66 2.71 -23.77
C VAL A 113 -15.89 4.16 -23.33
N LYS A 114 -17.07 4.73 -23.61
CA LYS A 114 -17.40 6.08 -23.17
C LYS A 114 -17.36 6.22 -21.64
N GLU A 115 -17.97 5.30 -20.94
CA GLU A 115 -18.00 5.33 -19.47
C GLU A 115 -16.62 5.13 -18.86
N ALA A 116 -15.81 4.20 -19.39
CA ALA A 116 -14.42 4.00 -18.95
C ALA A 116 -13.59 5.28 -19.11
N MET A 117 -13.71 5.97 -20.27
CA MET A 117 -13.03 7.25 -20.48
C MET A 117 -13.51 8.34 -19.53
N LYS A 118 -14.81 8.38 -19.23
CA LYS A 118 -15.40 9.35 -18.30
C LYS A 118 -14.87 9.15 -16.88
N ILE A 119 -14.92 7.93 -16.36
CA ILE A 119 -14.44 7.59 -15.00
C ILE A 119 -12.96 7.94 -14.85
N THR A 120 -12.15 7.64 -15.86
CA THR A 120 -10.71 7.89 -15.83
C THR A 120 -10.30 9.29 -16.29
N LYS A 121 -11.28 10.15 -16.65
CA LYS A 121 -11.05 11.52 -17.14
C LYS A 121 -10.10 11.57 -18.35
N THR A 122 -10.31 10.66 -19.32
CA THR A 122 -9.54 10.59 -20.57
C THR A 122 -10.34 11.03 -21.80
N GLU A 123 -11.60 11.49 -21.64
CA GLU A 123 -12.48 11.92 -22.74
C GLU A 123 -11.86 13.05 -23.55
N GLU A 124 -11.26 14.05 -22.90
CA GLU A 124 -10.66 15.21 -23.57
C GLU A 124 -9.45 14.88 -24.45
N VAL A 125 -8.82 13.72 -24.22
CA VAL A 125 -7.66 13.23 -24.97
C VAL A 125 -8.01 12.02 -25.84
N SER A 126 -9.29 11.67 -25.96
CA SER A 126 -9.78 10.45 -26.63
C SER A 126 -9.27 10.29 -28.08
N GLY A 127 -9.14 11.39 -28.82
CA GLY A 127 -8.63 11.43 -30.18
C GLY A 127 -7.12 11.66 -30.31
N ARG A 128 -6.38 11.77 -29.19
CA ARG A 128 -4.92 11.93 -29.24
C ARG A 128 -4.22 10.59 -29.31
N LEU A 129 -3.13 10.52 -30.09
CA LEU A 129 -2.25 9.35 -30.07
C LEU A 129 -1.64 9.14 -28.69
N ILE A 130 -1.63 7.90 -28.22
CA ILE A 130 -1.14 7.53 -26.89
C ILE A 130 0.32 7.93 -26.69
N ARG A 131 1.16 7.84 -27.74
CA ARG A 131 2.57 8.29 -27.68
C ARG A 131 2.73 9.78 -27.33
N ASN A 132 1.73 10.60 -27.65
CA ASN A 132 1.76 12.06 -27.42
C ASN A 132 1.15 12.45 -26.05
N LEU A 133 0.76 11.47 -25.24
CA LEU A 133 0.21 11.72 -23.90
C LEU A 133 1.32 11.81 -22.85
N SER A 134 1.07 12.60 -21.80
CA SER A 134 1.89 12.59 -20.59
C SER A 134 1.81 11.22 -19.90
N LYS A 135 2.78 10.93 -19.00
CA LYS A 135 2.77 9.69 -18.22
C LYS A 135 1.45 9.50 -17.47
N GLY A 136 0.93 10.56 -16.81
CA GLY A 136 -0.35 10.52 -16.09
C GLY A 136 -1.54 10.17 -16.97
N TYR A 137 -1.62 10.72 -18.20
CA TYR A 137 -2.68 10.35 -19.13
C TYR A 137 -2.53 8.91 -19.66
N ARG A 138 -1.31 8.43 -19.88
CA ARG A 138 -1.09 7.01 -20.22
C ARG A 138 -1.52 6.10 -19.07
N GLN A 139 -1.20 6.46 -17.84
CA GLN A 139 -1.65 5.71 -16.66
C GLN A 139 -3.19 5.67 -16.57
N ARG A 140 -3.87 6.82 -16.78
CA ARG A 140 -5.34 6.87 -16.86
C ARG A 140 -5.90 6.03 -18.00
N GLY A 141 -5.21 5.95 -19.14
CA GLY A 141 -5.55 5.04 -20.25
C GLY A 141 -5.45 3.58 -19.82
N GLY A 142 -4.44 3.21 -19.03
CA GLY A 142 -4.32 1.89 -18.42
C GLY A 142 -5.46 1.59 -17.43
N PHE A 143 -5.85 2.57 -16.58
CA PHE A 143 -7.04 2.43 -15.75
C PHE A 143 -8.30 2.23 -16.57
N ALA A 144 -8.48 2.99 -17.66
CA ALA A 144 -9.63 2.83 -18.56
C ALA A 144 -9.71 1.41 -19.15
N GLN A 145 -8.58 0.84 -19.55
CA GLN A 145 -8.48 -0.57 -19.97
C GLN A 145 -8.88 -1.54 -18.83
N ALA A 146 -8.43 -1.29 -17.61
CA ALA A 146 -8.72 -2.17 -16.48
C ALA A 146 -10.21 -2.18 -16.15
N VAL A 147 -10.86 -1.02 -16.07
CA VAL A 147 -12.29 -0.88 -15.70
C VAL A 147 -13.24 -1.25 -16.82
N LEU A 148 -12.75 -1.39 -18.07
CA LEU A 148 -13.58 -1.66 -19.25
C LEU A 148 -14.33 -2.99 -19.12
N GLY A 149 -15.66 -2.93 -19.22
CA GLY A 149 -16.56 -4.07 -19.05
C GLY A 149 -17.01 -4.30 -17.60
N TYR A 150 -16.68 -3.40 -16.68
CA TYR A 150 -17.07 -3.42 -15.27
C TYR A 150 -16.74 -4.72 -14.54
N PRO A 151 -15.46 -5.17 -14.51
CA PRO A 151 -15.08 -6.35 -13.77
C PRO A 151 -15.35 -6.15 -12.28
N GLU A 152 -15.72 -7.21 -11.57
CA GLU A 152 -15.98 -7.15 -10.13
C GLU A 152 -14.73 -6.81 -9.32
N ILE A 153 -13.56 -7.19 -9.83
CA ILE A 153 -12.26 -7.04 -9.14
C ILE A 153 -11.30 -6.26 -10.02
N LEU A 154 -10.61 -5.30 -9.43
CA LEU A 154 -9.50 -4.57 -10.06
C LEU A 154 -8.20 -4.92 -9.37
N ILE A 155 -7.20 -5.29 -10.14
CA ILE A 155 -5.83 -5.53 -9.68
C ILE A 155 -4.95 -4.43 -10.27
N LEU A 156 -4.28 -3.65 -9.41
CA LEU A 156 -3.50 -2.48 -9.76
C LEU A 156 -2.07 -2.66 -9.24
N ASP A 157 -1.12 -2.91 -10.14
CA ASP A 157 0.27 -3.11 -9.76
C ASP A 157 1.03 -1.79 -9.84
N GLU A 158 1.47 -1.27 -8.67
CA GLU A 158 2.21 -0.02 -8.48
C GLU A 158 1.58 1.17 -9.26
N PRO A 159 0.28 1.48 -9.06
CA PRO A 159 -0.47 2.37 -9.95
C PRO A 159 -0.01 3.83 -9.95
N THR A 160 0.82 4.24 -9.01
CA THR A 160 1.30 5.62 -8.80
C THR A 160 2.77 5.82 -9.16
N VAL A 161 3.48 4.74 -9.51
CA VAL A 161 4.93 4.80 -9.79
C VAL A 161 5.29 5.81 -10.86
N GLY A 162 6.19 6.74 -10.47
CA GLY A 162 6.77 7.76 -11.34
C GLY A 162 5.79 8.83 -11.82
N LEU A 163 4.68 9.02 -11.12
CA LEU A 163 3.80 10.17 -11.26
C LEU A 163 4.28 11.32 -10.37
N ASP A 164 3.92 12.53 -10.72
CA ASP A 164 4.15 13.70 -9.86
C ASP A 164 3.14 13.73 -8.69
N PRO A 165 3.43 14.50 -7.60
CA PRO A 165 2.58 14.52 -6.41
C PRO A 165 1.11 14.88 -6.68
N LYS A 166 0.84 15.76 -7.64
CA LYS A 166 -0.53 16.13 -8.01
C LYS A 166 -1.25 14.96 -8.68
N GLN A 167 -0.58 14.28 -9.60
CA GLN A 167 -1.12 13.11 -10.29
C GLN A 167 -1.36 11.95 -9.30
N ILE A 168 -0.49 11.76 -8.31
CA ILE A 168 -0.69 10.74 -7.26
C ILE A 168 -2.00 10.99 -6.51
N ILE A 169 -2.27 12.23 -6.10
CA ILE A 169 -3.54 12.58 -5.43
C ILE A 169 -4.73 12.24 -6.35
N GLU A 170 -4.67 12.63 -7.61
CA GLU A 170 -5.74 12.40 -8.57
C GLU A 170 -5.99 10.89 -8.84
N ILE A 171 -4.93 10.07 -8.84
CA ILE A 171 -5.05 8.60 -8.96
C ILE A 171 -5.61 7.97 -7.68
N ARG A 172 -5.22 8.45 -6.50
CA ARG A 172 -5.80 8.01 -5.22
C ARG A 172 -7.31 8.27 -5.17
N ASP A 173 -7.74 9.46 -5.59
CA ASP A 173 -9.16 9.80 -5.67
C ASP A 173 -9.90 8.89 -6.66
N LEU A 174 -9.29 8.59 -7.80
CA LEU A 174 -9.84 7.64 -8.77
C LEU A 174 -9.98 6.23 -8.18
N ILE A 175 -8.96 5.73 -7.46
CA ILE A 175 -9.01 4.41 -6.80
C ILE A 175 -10.14 4.37 -5.76
N LYS A 176 -10.28 5.41 -4.92
CA LYS A 176 -11.38 5.50 -3.96
C LYS A 176 -12.76 5.49 -4.62
N GLU A 177 -12.91 6.21 -5.72
CA GLU A 177 -14.19 6.23 -6.46
C GLU A 177 -14.50 4.85 -7.08
N LEU A 178 -13.48 4.18 -7.64
CA LEU A 178 -13.63 2.83 -8.16
C LEU A 178 -13.93 1.81 -7.05
N GLY A 179 -13.34 1.97 -5.86
CA GLY A 179 -13.57 1.11 -4.70
C GLY A 179 -15.02 1.08 -4.22
N LYS A 180 -15.83 2.10 -4.54
CA LYS A 180 -17.28 2.10 -4.24
C LYS A 180 -18.06 1.04 -5.02
N LYS A 181 -17.53 0.55 -6.14
CA LYS A 181 -18.20 -0.38 -7.06
C LYS A 181 -17.43 -1.66 -7.33
N HIS A 182 -16.14 -1.66 -7.04
CA HIS A 182 -15.22 -2.76 -7.32
C HIS A 182 -14.48 -3.16 -6.05
N THR A 183 -14.15 -4.45 -5.94
CA THR A 183 -13.12 -4.89 -5.01
C THR A 183 -11.77 -4.55 -5.63
N ILE A 184 -10.88 -3.92 -4.89
CA ILE A 184 -9.58 -3.49 -5.43
C ILE A 184 -8.45 -4.17 -4.65
N ILE A 185 -7.47 -4.68 -5.38
CA ILE A 185 -6.15 -5.01 -4.82
C ILE A 185 -5.15 -4.09 -5.49
N LEU A 186 -4.37 -3.35 -4.70
CA LEU A 186 -3.30 -2.55 -5.22
C LEU A 186 -1.98 -2.88 -4.53
N SER A 187 -0.89 -2.96 -5.30
CA SER A 187 0.46 -3.09 -4.75
C SER A 187 1.10 -1.72 -4.60
N SER A 188 1.90 -1.55 -3.56
CA SER A 188 2.85 -0.45 -3.40
C SER A 188 3.98 -0.85 -2.47
N HIS A 189 5.12 -0.20 -2.62
CA HIS A 189 6.21 -0.25 -1.65
C HIS A 189 6.20 0.97 -0.74
N ILE A 190 5.25 1.92 -0.94
CA ILE A 190 5.10 3.16 -0.18
C ILE A 190 3.86 3.05 0.71
N LEU A 191 4.10 3.02 2.01
CA LEU A 191 3.06 2.78 3.00
C LEU A 191 2.04 3.93 3.07
N SER A 192 2.48 5.19 2.96
CA SER A 192 1.58 6.34 2.94
C SER A 192 0.63 6.37 1.74
N GLU A 193 0.94 5.65 0.68
CA GLU A 193 0.02 5.45 -0.44
C GLU A 193 -1.06 4.44 -0.11
N ILE A 194 -0.66 3.33 0.52
CA ILE A 194 -1.56 2.26 0.96
C ILE A 194 -2.54 2.77 2.01
N SER A 195 -2.02 3.40 3.09
CA SER A 195 -2.85 3.90 4.19
C SER A 195 -3.84 4.99 3.77
N ALA A 196 -3.54 5.72 2.69
CA ALA A 196 -4.42 6.77 2.19
C ALA A 196 -5.67 6.23 1.47
N VAL A 197 -5.67 4.99 0.98
CA VAL A 197 -6.75 4.47 0.11
C VAL A 197 -7.28 3.09 0.52
N CYS A 198 -6.50 2.27 1.26
CA CYS A 198 -6.85 0.88 1.56
C CYS A 198 -7.59 0.73 2.89
N ASP A 199 -8.55 -0.19 2.91
CA ASP A 199 -9.27 -0.59 4.13
C ASP A 199 -8.49 -1.68 4.89
N HIS A 200 -7.74 -2.52 4.17
CA HIS A 200 -7.00 -3.66 4.70
C HIS A 200 -5.64 -3.79 4.01
N VAL A 201 -4.62 -4.24 4.73
CA VAL A 201 -3.25 -4.34 4.21
C VAL A 201 -2.70 -5.74 4.46
N PHE A 202 -2.13 -6.33 3.41
CA PHE A 202 -1.27 -7.49 3.47
C PHE A 202 0.18 -7.04 3.37
N ILE A 203 0.98 -7.30 4.39
CA ILE A 203 2.41 -7.00 4.39
C ILE A 203 3.16 -8.25 3.94
N ILE A 204 3.91 -8.11 2.84
CA ILE A 204 4.65 -9.21 2.22
C ILE A 204 6.14 -8.94 2.35
N SER A 205 6.89 -9.93 2.82
CA SER A 205 8.34 -9.91 2.88
C SER A 205 8.90 -11.27 2.49
N HIS A 206 9.97 -11.29 1.67
CA HIS A 206 10.62 -12.52 1.22
C HIS A 206 9.67 -13.61 0.70
N GLY A 207 8.62 -13.20 0.00
CA GLY A 207 7.60 -14.10 -0.56
C GLY A 207 6.54 -14.59 0.42
N LYS A 208 6.57 -14.18 1.68
CA LYS A 208 5.65 -14.59 2.74
C LYS A 208 4.73 -13.48 3.20
N LEU A 209 3.55 -13.84 3.70
CA LEU A 209 2.65 -12.93 4.40
C LEU A 209 3.16 -12.73 5.83
N VAL A 210 3.62 -11.52 6.13
CA VAL A 210 4.15 -11.15 7.47
C VAL A 210 3.05 -10.63 8.37
N ALA A 211 2.12 -9.84 7.82
CA ALA A 211 0.97 -9.31 8.56
C ALA A 211 -0.23 -9.12 7.64
N SER A 212 -1.42 -9.22 8.24
CA SER A 212 -2.70 -8.98 7.57
C SER A 212 -3.63 -8.32 8.58
N ASP A 213 -3.96 -7.04 8.38
CA ASP A 213 -4.84 -6.30 9.29
C ASP A 213 -5.50 -5.11 8.58
N SER A 214 -6.52 -4.51 9.22
CA SER A 214 -7.05 -3.23 8.75
C SER A 214 -6.02 -2.11 8.93
N THR A 215 -6.11 -1.07 8.11
CA THR A 215 -5.26 0.11 8.26
C THR A 215 -5.43 0.78 9.61
N GLU A 216 -6.65 0.78 10.17
CA GLU A 216 -6.97 1.31 11.50
C GLU A 216 -6.25 0.51 12.60
N ASN A 217 -6.36 -0.82 12.60
CA ASN A 217 -5.71 -1.68 13.58
C ASN A 217 -4.18 -1.61 13.51
N LEU A 218 -3.62 -1.50 12.29
CA LEU A 218 -2.17 -1.30 12.13
C LEU A 218 -1.74 0.03 12.77
N LEU A 219 -2.52 1.10 12.59
CA LEU A 219 -2.27 2.39 13.22
C LEU A 219 -2.43 2.32 14.75
N GLU A 220 -3.46 1.64 15.26
CA GLU A 220 -3.68 1.47 16.70
C GLU A 220 -2.58 0.66 17.40
N ARG A 221 -2.09 -0.40 16.77
CA ARG A 221 -0.94 -1.16 17.28
C ARG A 221 0.34 -0.32 17.40
N MET A 222 0.43 0.73 16.58
CA MET A 222 1.53 1.69 16.58
C MET A 222 1.40 2.73 17.68
N THR A 223 0.16 3.07 18.10
CA THR A 223 -0.09 4.02 19.19
C THR A 223 -0.05 3.37 20.57
N GLY A 224 0.23 2.07 20.65
CA GLY A 224 0.15 1.27 21.89
C GLY A 224 1.12 1.63 23.03
N ALA A 225 2.22 2.30 22.75
CA ALA A 225 3.02 3.04 23.73
C ALA A 225 3.10 4.48 23.25
N GLN A 226 2.67 5.46 24.07
CA GLN A 226 2.88 6.87 23.73
C GLN A 226 4.38 7.16 23.88
N GLU A 227 5.10 7.19 22.78
CA GLU A 227 6.47 7.67 22.74
C GLU A 227 6.46 9.19 22.56
N ILE A 228 7.24 9.88 23.35
CA ILE A 228 7.40 11.34 23.32
C ILE A 228 8.86 11.65 23.03
N GLU A 229 9.13 12.37 21.96
CA GLU A 229 10.42 13.01 21.77
C GLU A 229 10.45 14.30 22.57
N LEU A 230 11.40 14.37 23.49
CA LEU A 230 11.60 15.50 24.37
C LEU A 230 13.01 16.07 24.16
N LEU A 231 13.11 17.34 23.81
CA LEU A 231 14.35 18.08 23.73
C LEU A 231 14.39 19.09 24.88
N VAL A 232 15.36 18.94 25.78
CA VAL A 232 15.51 19.83 26.95
C VAL A 232 16.93 20.38 27.04
N LYS A 233 17.04 21.58 27.55
CA LYS A 233 18.33 22.20 27.85
C LYS A 233 18.77 21.80 29.29
N ALA A 234 19.66 20.84 29.40
CA ALA A 234 20.12 20.29 30.68
C ALA A 234 21.44 19.54 30.49
N GLU A 235 22.07 19.17 31.61
CA GLU A 235 23.13 18.17 31.61
C GLU A 235 22.53 16.78 31.38
N GLU A 236 23.25 15.97 30.59
CA GLU A 236 22.75 14.68 30.05
C GLU A 236 22.20 13.73 31.12
N ASP A 237 23.00 13.44 32.14
CA ASP A 237 22.66 12.47 33.20
C ASP A 237 21.49 12.96 34.08
N THR A 238 21.38 14.27 34.26
CA THR A 238 20.33 14.89 35.08
C THR A 238 18.97 14.79 34.38
N ALA A 239 18.91 15.07 33.06
CA ALA A 239 17.67 15.02 32.30
C ALA A 239 17.09 13.60 32.21
N GLU A 240 17.92 12.60 31.86
CA GLU A 240 17.48 11.22 31.75
C GLU A 240 16.97 10.67 33.09
N THR A 241 17.69 10.93 34.18
CA THR A 241 17.33 10.46 35.53
C THR A 241 16.00 11.07 35.98
N ALA A 242 15.86 12.39 35.88
CA ALA A 242 14.64 13.09 36.29
C ALA A 242 13.40 12.64 35.52
N ILE A 243 13.50 12.47 34.17
CA ILE A 243 12.37 12.04 33.37
C ILE A 243 12.03 10.55 33.58
N ARG A 244 13.03 9.70 33.87
CA ARG A 244 12.79 8.29 34.18
C ARG A 244 12.01 8.09 35.49
N GLU A 245 12.10 9.01 36.44
CA GLU A 245 11.36 8.98 37.70
C GLU A 245 9.92 9.48 37.59
N VAL A 246 9.52 10.05 36.46
CA VAL A 246 8.15 10.50 36.23
C VAL A 246 7.17 9.32 36.29
N ALA A 247 6.12 9.46 37.09
CA ALA A 247 5.07 8.44 37.21
C ALA A 247 4.50 8.08 35.84
N GLN A 248 4.31 6.78 35.57
CA GLN A 248 3.80 6.22 34.32
C GLN A 248 4.78 6.29 33.12
N VAL A 249 5.99 6.79 33.26
CA VAL A 249 7.06 6.54 32.29
C VAL A 249 7.51 5.09 32.47
N GLU A 250 7.58 4.36 31.36
CA GLU A 250 8.05 2.97 31.34
C GLU A 250 9.53 2.92 30.94
N ARG A 251 9.95 3.75 30.02
CA ARG A 251 11.30 3.81 29.48
C ARG A 251 11.68 5.24 29.11
N CYS A 252 12.90 5.60 29.36
CA CYS A 252 13.50 6.87 28.90
C CYS A 252 14.88 6.56 28.34
N GLU A 253 15.11 6.93 27.09
CA GLU A 253 16.38 6.69 26.40
C GLU A 253 16.88 7.97 25.77
N LYS A 254 18.19 8.16 25.87
CA LYS A 254 18.86 9.26 25.17
C LYS A 254 19.01 8.95 23.71
N THR A 255 18.75 9.95 22.88
CA THR A 255 18.98 9.94 21.43
C THR A 255 19.98 11.04 21.04
N GLU A 256 20.49 10.99 19.81
CA GLU A 256 21.43 12.03 19.34
C GLU A 256 20.74 13.39 19.24
N SER A 257 21.25 14.38 19.98
CA SER A 257 20.81 15.79 19.88
C SER A 257 21.55 16.50 18.75
N LYS A 258 20.83 17.30 17.98
CA LYS A 258 21.39 18.20 16.95
C LYS A 258 21.70 19.60 17.49
N GLU A 259 21.32 19.90 18.74
CA GLU A 259 21.53 21.21 19.36
C GLU A 259 22.57 21.13 20.47
N ASP A 260 23.57 22.01 20.41
CA ASP A 260 24.61 22.12 21.42
C ASP A 260 24.04 22.51 22.80
N GLY A 261 24.36 21.75 23.82
CA GLY A 261 23.89 21.98 25.18
C GLY A 261 22.43 21.61 25.44
N ALA A 262 21.82 20.83 24.53
CA ALA A 262 20.51 20.23 24.71
C ALA A 262 20.58 18.70 24.64
N VAL A 263 19.72 18.03 25.43
CA VAL A 263 19.59 16.57 25.49
C VAL A 263 18.29 16.19 24.81
N GLN A 264 18.38 15.26 23.88
CA GLN A 264 17.19 14.67 23.26
C GLN A 264 16.91 13.31 23.91
N LEU A 265 15.68 13.14 24.39
CA LEU A 265 15.19 11.95 25.06
C LEU A 265 14.01 11.36 24.30
N LEU A 266 13.98 10.05 24.18
CA LEU A 266 12.80 9.28 23.77
C LEU A 266 12.16 8.69 25.02
N VAL A 267 10.97 9.17 25.35
CA VAL A 267 10.22 8.78 26.54
C VAL A 267 9.07 7.88 26.14
N THR A 268 9.03 6.66 26.64
CA THR A 268 7.94 5.70 26.44
C THR A 268 7.05 5.71 27.68
N ALA A 269 5.78 6.06 27.51
CA ALA A 269 4.77 6.02 28.57
C ALA A 269 4.11 4.63 28.64
N LYS A 270 3.58 4.27 29.83
CA LYS A 270 2.72 3.08 29.98
C LYS A 270 1.47 3.22 29.10
N LYS A 271 0.91 2.08 28.72
CA LYS A 271 -0.29 2.02 27.87
C LYS A 271 -1.40 2.93 28.43
N ASP A 272 -2.00 3.73 27.56
CA ASP A 272 -3.10 4.67 27.84
C ASP A 272 -2.74 5.81 28.83
N ALA A 273 -1.46 6.06 29.11
CA ALA A 273 -1.02 7.12 30.01
C ALA A 273 -0.55 8.36 29.23
N ASP A 274 -1.10 9.52 29.51
CA ASP A 274 -0.55 10.81 29.05
C ASP A 274 0.39 11.39 30.11
N VAL A 275 1.68 11.35 29.82
CA VAL A 275 2.73 11.80 30.75
C VAL A 275 3.24 13.22 30.45
N ARG A 276 2.67 13.93 29.45
CA ARG A 276 3.18 15.23 29.00
C ARG A 276 3.13 16.30 30.08
N GLU A 277 2.06 16.37 30.85
CA GLU A 277 1.92 17.32 31.94
C GLU A 277 2.91 17.01 33.07
N ALA A 278 3.07 15.72 33.44
CA ALA A 278 4.01 15.30 34.45
C ALA A 278 5.47 15.59 34.04
N ILE A 279 5.83 15.31 32.78
CA ILE A 279 7.15 15.67 32.21
C ILE A 279 7.37 17.17 32.30
N TYR A 280 6.37 18.01 31.93
CA TYR A 280 6.47 19.46 32.02
C TYR A 280 6.78 19.91 33.45
N HIS A 281 6.05 19.42 34.45
CA HIS A 281 6.28 19.78 35.85
C HIS A 281 7.68 19.34 36.33
N THR A 282 8.11 18.14 36.00
CA THR A 282 9.47 17.66 36.35
C THR A 282 10.53 18.54 35.70
N CYS A 283 10.38 18.94 34.46
CA CYS A 283 11.31 19.85 33.79
C CYS A 283 11.36 21.22 34.47
N VAL A 284 10.25 21.74 34.95
CA VAL A 284 10.20 23.01 35.72
C VAL A 284 10.92 22.87 37.07
N GLU A 285 10.64 21.81 37.80
CA GLU A 285 11.27 21.53 39.12
C GLU A 285 12.78 21.41 39.03
N HIS A 286 13.29 20.77 37.97
CA HIS A 286 14.71 20.58 37.75
C HIS A 286 15.38 21.70 36.91
N HIS A 287 14.67 22.81 36.66
CA HIS A 287 15.17 23.96 35.86
C HIS A 287 15.68 23.58 34.49
N MET A 288 15.00 22.62 33.79
CA MET A 288 15.31 22.13 32.46
C MET A 288 14.35 22.75 31.45
N PRO A 289 14.72 23.82 30.73
CA PRO A 289 13.86 24.40 29.70
C PRO A 289 13.55 23.38 28.60
N ILE A 290 12.24 23.19 28.31
CA ILE A 290 11.80 22.37 27.21
C ILE A 290 11.95 23.18 25.92
N LEU A 291 12.71 22.67 24.98
CA LEU A 291 12.90 23.25 23.66
C LEU A 291 11.90 22.65 22.64
N GLU A 292 11.65 21.36 22.77
CA GLU A 292 10.64 20.65 21.94
C GLU A 292 10.03 19.52 22.76
N MET A 293 8.71 19.33 22.64
CA MET A 293 7.99 18.16 23.12
C MET A 293 6.96 17.77 22.07
N LYS A 294 7.16 16.63 21.44
CA LYS A 294 6.23 16.12 20.42
C LYS A 294 5.96 14.63 20.64
N ALA A 295 4.77 14.17 20.28
CA ALA A 295 4.54 12.74 20.24
C ALA A 295 5.46 12.12 19.17
N ALA A 296 6.30 11.18 19.59
CA ALA A 296 7.01 10.30 18.67
C ALA A 296 6.00 9.28 18.19
N SER A 297 5.31 9.56 17.10
CA SER A 297 4.54 8.53 16.43
C SER A 297 5.54 7.66 15.68
N LYS A 298 5.66 6.38 16.04
CA LYS A 298 6.25 5.41 15.11
C LYS A 298 5.54 5.62 13.79
N SER A 299 6.28 5.89 12.74
CA SER A 299 5.67 5.95 11.43
C SER A 299 5.25 4.53 11.00
N LEU A 300 4.25 4.41 10.14
CA LEU A 300 3.93 3.11 9.53
C LEU A 300 5.18 2.51 8.85
N GLU A 301 6.11 3.36 8.39
CA GLU A 301 7.40 2.96 7.86
C GLU A 301 8.26 2.23 8.92
N ASP A 302 8.27 2.69 10.16
CA ASP A 302 9.05 2.07 11.24
C ASP A 302 8.49 0.68 11.59
N VAL A 303 7.17 0.54 11.66
CA VAL A 303 6.52 -0.77 11.87
C VAL A 303 6.76 -1.70 10.70
N PHE A 304 6.70 -1.18 9.48
CA PHE A 304 7.00 -1.95 8.28
C PHE A 304 8.45 -2.45 8.31
N LEU A 305 9.40 -1.60 8.68
CA LEU A 305 10.81 -1.97 8.84
C LEU A 305 11.00 -2.99 9.97
N GLU A 306 10.32 -2.81 11.10
CA GLU A 306 10.39 -3.72 12.26
C GLU A 306 9.85 -5.11 11.89
N LEU A 307 8.68 -5.19 11.25
CA LEU A 307 8.07 -6.44 10.79
C LEU A 307 8.90 -7.15 9.69
N THR A 308 9.54 -6.37 8.81
CA THR A 308 10.35 -6.94 7.72
C THR A 308 11.78 -7.28 8.13
N SER A 309 12.31 -6.69 9.19
CA SER A 309 13.68 -6.94 9.71
C SER A 309 13.77 -8.14 10.65
N GLN A 310 12.69 -8.45 11.40
CA GLN A 310 12.68 -9.58 12.34
C GLN A 310 12.82 -10.96 11.67
N GLU A 311 12.47 -11.09 10.40
CA GLU A 311 12.64 -12.35 9.65
C GLU A 311 14.04 -12.52 9.01
N GLY A 312 14.87 -11.47 8.99
CA GLY A 312 16.25 -11.53 8.47
C GLY A 312 17.30 -12.13 9.43
N GLY A 313 16.92 -12.45 10.65
CA GLY A 313 17.81 -12.81 11.76
C GLY A 313 18.05 -14.30 12.01
N THR A 314 17.52 -15.21 11.21
CA THR A 314 17.81 -16.65 11.36
C THR A 314 18.61 -17.13 10.15
N LYS A 315 19.92 -17.03 10.26
CA LYS A 315 20.88 -17.83 9.50
C LYS A 315 21.31 -19.03 10.30
#